data_e28a60937776d66e257c9a447a4c4d68
#
_entry.id   e28a60937776d66e257c9a447a4c4d68
#
_cell.length_a   1.000
_cell.length_b   1.000
_cell.length_c   1.000
_cell.angle_alpha   90.00
_cell.angle_beta   90.00
_cell.angle_gamma   90.00
#
_symmetry.space_group_name_H-M   'P 1'
#
loop_
_entity.id
_entity.type
_entity.pdbx_description
1 polymer ?
#
loop_
_entity_poly.entity_id
_entity_poly.type
_entity_poly.pdbx_seq_one_letter_code
_entity_poly.pdbx_strand_id
1 'polypeptide(L)'
;MLRIDAQPAYVLHARAYRETSLLLEVFTRDHGRVGLIARGVRGARGQPLRAALQPLQPLLLCWSGQGELMRLGGAEPAGAALGLQGDALLSAFYLNELLLRLLPRSEGQAELFWRYAQCLGALAAGQAPGWELRRFERDLLAALGYALDLSCDAETGIALEPEARYRVDPESGPWRMPSQALAGTISGAALIALAADDMPDAEALRELRRLMRGVLLHHLGGRELRSWQVLGDLAAARRS
;
A
#
# COMPACT_ATOMS: atom_id res chain seq x y z
N MET A 1 14.43 20.35 20.48
CA MET A 1 13.06 19.92 20.08
C MET A 1 13.04 19.90 18.57
N LEU A 2 12.85 18.74 17.96
CA LEU A 2 12.79 18.61 16.50
C LEU A 2 11.57 19.37 15.99
N ARG A 3 11.75 20.18 14.97
CA ARG A 3 10.68 20.84 14.21
C ARG A 3 10.86 20.52 12.73
N ILE A 4 9.81 20.06 12.11
CA ILE A 4 9.73 19.72 10.69
C ILE A 4 8.70 20.66 10.07
N ASP A 5 9.06 21.25 8.95
CA ASP A 5 8.19 22.19 8.24
C ASP A 5 7.97 21.73 6.78
N ALA A 6 6.79 21.95 6.27
CA ALA A 6 6.36 21.73 4.88
C ALA A 6 6.70 20.34 4.31
N GLN A 7 6.53 19.29 5.11
CA GLN A 7 6.85 17.92 4.73
C GLN A 7 5.71 17.30 3.90
N PRO A 8 5.98 16.81 2.67
CA PRO A 8 5.00 16.05 1.89
C PRO A 8 4.51 14.81 2.63
N ALA A 9 3.20 14.64 2.71
CA ALA A 9 2.59 13.60 3.52
C ALA A 9 1.18 13.21 3.04
N TYR A 10 0.75 12.01 3.46
CA TYR A 10 -0.63 11.54 3.39
C TYR A 10 -1.08 11.05 4.77
N VAL A 11 -2.31 11.36 5.14
CA VAL A 11 -2.92 10.73 6.31
C VAL A 11 -3.34 9.31 5.93
N LEU A 12 -2.78 8.32 6.59
CA LEU A 12 -3.17 6.91 6.42
C LEU A 12 -4.39 6.58 7.26
N HIS A 13 -4.42 7.07 8.50
CA HIS A 13 -5.51 6.84 9.44
C HIS A 13 -5.66 8.00 10.41
N ALA A 14 -6.91 8.32 10.75
CA ALA A 14 -7.26 9.33 11.75
C ALA A 14 -8.28 8.74 12.73
N ARG A 15 -8.06 8.92 14.04
CA ARG A 15 -9.00 8.51 15.07
C ARG A 15 -9.21 9.59 16.11
N ALA A 16 -10.41 9.63 16.65
CA ALA A 16 -10.73 10.53 17.78
C ALA A 16 -9.82 10.23 18.97
N TYR A 17 -9.31 11.28 19.60
CA TYR A 17 -8.51 11.21 20.80
C TYR A 17 -8.90 12.32 21.77
N ARG A 18 -9.27 11.94 23.00
CA ARG A 18 -9.87 12.86 23.97
C ARG A 18 -11.06 13.62 23.35
N GLU A 19 -11.46 14.73 23.93
CA GLU A 19 -12.65 15.45 23.49
C GLU A 19 -12.49 16.18 22.15
N THR A 20 -11.35 16.82 21.92
CA THR A 20 -11.15 17.76 20.79
C THR A 20 -10.02 17.42 19.84
N SER A 21 -9.28 16.34 20.09
CA SER A 21 -8.08 15.98 19.33
C SER A 21 -8.30 14.81 18.38
N LEU A 22 -7.41 14.67 17.40
CA LEU A 22 -7.23 13.46 16.57
C LEU A 22 -5.84 12.90 16.79
N LEU A 23 -5.73 11.58 16.81
CA LEU A 23 -4.49 10.85 16.55
C LEU A 23 -4.45 10.50 15.07
N LEU A 24 -3.31 10.82 14.46
CA LEU A 24 -3.04 10.58 13.05
C LEU A 24 -1.89 9.61 12.90
N GLU A 25 -2.02 8.67 12.01
CA GLU A 25 -0.93 7.94 11.39
C GLU A 25 -0.73 8.54 10.01
N VAL A 26 0.46 9.06 9.73
CA VAL A 26 0.77 9.71 8.47
C VAL A 26 1.96 9.03 7.80
N PHE A 27 1.93 8.94 6.48
CA PHE A 27 3.08 8.56 5.67
C PHE A 27 3.70 9.81 5.11
N THR A 28 4.97 10.02 5.40
CA THR A 28 5.74 11.19 4.99
C THR A 28 6.90 10.78 4.10
N ARG A 29 7.30 11.65 3.17
CA ARG A 29 8.36 11.36 2.22
C ARG A 29 9.69 11.06 2.90
N ASP A 30 10.13 11.95 3.79
CA ASP A 30 11.51 11.92 4.32
C ASP A 30 11.60 11.29 5.73
N HIS A 31 10.47 11.10 6.41
CA HIS A 31 10.43 10.57 7.77
C HIS A 31 9.58 9.29 7.90
N GLY A 32 9.15 8.68 6.77
CA GLY A 32 8.37 7.46 6.77
C GLY A 32 7.04 7.59 7.50
N ARG A 33 6.65 6.56 8.24
CA ARG A 33 5.41 6.56 9.01
C ARG A 33 5.57 7.23 10.37
N VAL A 34 4.79 8.26 10.64
CA VAL A 34 4.86 9.08 11.87
C VAL A 34 3.50 9.17 12.56
N GLY A 35 3.50 9.13 13.88
CA GLY A 35 2.33 9.39 14.71
C GLY A 35 2.22 10.87 15.09
N LEU A 36 1.08 11.51 14.80
CA LEU A 36 0.85 12.92 15.15
C LEU A 36 -0.41 13.09 15.98
N ILE A 37 -0.38 14.05 16.91
CA ILE A 37 -1.56 14.52 17.62
C ILE A 37 -1.97 15.90 17.08
N ALA A 38 -3.17 15.97 16.52
CA ALA A 38 -3.80 17.22 16.10
C ALA A 38 -4.77 17.69 17.20
N ARG A 39 -4.39 18.75 17.93
CA ARG A 39 -5.17 19.25 19.08
C ARG A 39 -6.22 20.26 18.62
N GLY A 40 -7.39 20.26 19.26
CA GLY A 40 -8.46 21.24 19.04
C GLY A 40 -9.21 21.10 17.71
N VAL A 41 -8.89 20.12 16.87
CA VAL A 41 -9.44 20.00 15.51
C VAL A 41 -10.90 19.49 15.46
N ARG A 42 -11.40 18.94 16.56
CA ARG A 42 -12.81 18.48 16.67
C ARG A 42 -13.74 19.55 17.22
N GLY A 43 -13.20 20.68 17.71
CA GLY A 43 -13.99 21.84 18.09
C GLY A 43 -14.39 22.69 16.88
N ALA A 44 -15.31 23.64 17.09
CA ALA A 44 -15.87 24.53 16.03
C ALA A 44 -14.78 25.27 15.23
N ARG A 45 -13.75 25.76 15.91
CA ARG A 45 -12.61 26.46 15.26
C ARG A 45 -11.65 25.56 14.51
N GLY A 46 -11.69 24.26 14.76
CA GLY A 46 -10.80 23.27 14.16
C GLY A 46 -11.33 22.65 12.86
N GLN A 47 -12.53 23.00 12.43
CA GLN A 47 -13.18 22.40 11.26
C GLN A 47 -12.34 22.49 9.95
N PRO A 48 -11.71 23.63 9.59
CA PRO A 48 -10.91 23.71 8.37
C PRO A 48 -9.73 22.74 8.40
N LEU A 49 -9.00 22.68 9.52
CA LEU A 49 -7.89 21.73 9.68
C LEU A 49 -8.37 20.28 9.68
N ARG A 50 -9.50 19.98 10.31
CA ARG A 50 -10.10 18.64 10.26
C ARG A 50 -10.49 18.22 8.85
N ALA A 51 -11.00 19.13 8.04
CA ALA A 51 -11.34 18.88 6.65
C ALA A 51 -10.09 18.57 5.81
N ALA A 52 -8.99 19.28 6.05
CA ALA A 52 -7.72 19.01 5.39
C ALA A 52 -7.11 17.62 5.78
N LEU A 53 -7.27 17.21 7.05
CA LEU A 53 -6.70 15.98 7.59
C LEU A 53 -7.48 14.70 7.21
N GLN A 54 -8.18 14.69 6.08
CA GLN A 54 -8.82 13.48 5.57
C GLN A 54 -7.78 12.55 4.94
N PRO A 55 -7.95 11.22 5.08
CA PRO A 55 -7.10 10.25 4.39
C PRO A 55 -7.08 10.48 2.87
N LEU A 56 -6.01 10.01 2.22
CA LEU A 56 -5.80 9.98 0.76
C LEU A 56 -5.62 11.36 0.10
N GLN A 57 -5.52 12.44 0.90
CA GLN A 57 -5.24 13.78 0.36
C GLN A 57 -3.74 14.09 0.46
N PRO A 58 -3.12 14.64 -0.61
CA PRO A 58 -1.76 15.12 -0.55
C PRO A 58 -1.69 16.38 0.33
N LEU A 59 -0.76 16.39 1.29
CA LEU A 59 -0.60 17.45 2.28
C LEU A 59 0.86 17.88 2.41
N LEU A 60 1.05 19.12 2.82
CA LEU A 60 2.27 19.59 3.48
C LEU A 60 1.98 19.70 4.97
N LEU A 61 2.72 18.91 5.76
CA LEU A 61 2.56 18.90 7.22
C LEU A 61 3.74 19.57 7.91
N CYS A 62 3.42 20.28 8.99
CA CYS A 62 4.41 20.77 9.95
C CYS A 62 4.16 20.10 11.30
N TRP A 63 5.22 19.66 11.98
CA TRP A 63 5.09 19.12 13.34
C TRP A 63 6.33 19.38 14.18
N SER A 64 6.17 19.18 15.48
CA SER A 64 7.26 19.31 16.44
C SER A 64 7.11 18.29 17.56
N GLY A 65 8.24 17.92 18.17
CA GLY A 65 8.26 16.98 19.29
C GLY A 65 9.41 15.99 19.23
N GLN A 66 9.32 14.96 20.05
CA GLN A 66 10.25 13.83 20.11
C GLN A 66 9.46 12.57 20.47
N GLY A 67 10.01 11.41 20.07
CA GLY A 67 9.38 10.11 20.33
C GLY A 67 8.31 9.73 19.31
N GLU A 68 7.50 8.75 19.66
CA GLU A 68 6.55 8.10 18.74
C GLU A 68 5.32 8.93 18.39
N LEU A 69 4.96 9.89 19.25
CA LEU A 69 3.79 10.73 19.07
C LEU A 69 4.15 12.21 19.16
N MET A 70 4.19 12.88 18.03
CA MET A 70 4.57 14.28 17.92
C MET A 70 3.34 15.18 17.75
N ARG A 71 3.52 16.48 17.96
CA ARG A 71 2.44 17.47 17.88
C ARG A 71 2.37 18.02 16.46
N LEU A 72 1.21 17.89 15.82
CA LEU A 72 0.91 18.59 14.57
C LEU A 72 0.91 20.10 14.80
N GLY A 73 1.66 20.83 13.99
CA GLY A 73 1.72 22.29 13.98
C GLY A 73 0.80 22.91 12.92
N GLY A 74 0.67 22.27 11.77
CA GLY A 74 -0.18 22.72 10.66
C GLY A 74 -0.28 21.66 9.57
N ALA A 75 -1.29 21.82 8.71
CA ALA A 75 -1.49 21.03 7.50
C ALA A 75 -2.04 21.92 6.40
N GLU A 76 -1.43 21.85 5.22
CA GLU A 76 -1.86 22.56 4.02
C GLU A 76 -2.08 21.54 2.89
N PRO A 77 -3.13 21.68 2.07
CA PRO A 77 -3.29 20.87 0.87
C PRO A 77 -2.10 21.06 -0.07
N ALA A 78 -1.53 19.93 -0.56
CA ALA A 78 -0.41 19.94 -1.52
C ALA A 78 -0.89 19.70 -2.97
N GLY A 79 -2.17 19.77 -3.22
CA GLY A 79 -2.80 19.57 -4.53
C GLY A 79 -4.31 19.41 -4.44
N ALA A 80 -4.94 19.13 -5.57
CA ALA A 80 -6.37 18.86 -5.62
C ALA A 80 -6.71 17.52 -4.95
N ALA A 81 -7.92 17.43 -4.40
CA ALA A 81 -8.44 16.16 -3.90
C ALA A 81 -8.57 15.14 -5.06
N LEU A 82 -8.17 13.90 -4.82
CA LEU A 82 -8.10 12.87 -5.86
C LEU A 82 -9.47 12.37 -6.35
N GLY A 83 -10.57 12.69 -5.66
CA GLY A 83 -11.93 12.34 -6.09
C GLY A 83 -12.19 10.83 -6.17
N LEU A 84 -11.46 10.02 -5.44
CA LEU A 84 -11.58 8.56 -5.42
C LEU A 84 -12.98 8.11 -4.98
N GLN A 85 -13.59 7.19 -5.73
CA GLN A 85 -14.92 6.65 -5.44
C GLN A 85 -14.97 5.13 -5.72
N GLY A 86 -15.98 4.46 -5.14
CA GLY A 86 -16.23 3.04 -5.40
C GLY A 86 -15.02 2.14 -5.15
N ASP A 87 -14.69 1.30 -6.11
CA ASP A 87 -13.60 0.32 -6.02
C ASP A 87 -12.21 0.98 -5.95
N ALA A 88 -12.03 2.15 -6.57
CA ALA A 88 -10.80 2.93 -6.47
C ALA A 88 -10.56 3.44 -5.04
N LEU A 89 -11.61 3.92 -4.37
CA LEU A 89 -11.53 4.35 -2.97
C LEU A 89 -11.21 3.17 -2.04
N LEU A 90 -11.85 2.03 -2.24
CA LEU A 90 -11.58 0.81 -1.46
C LEU A 90 -10.16 0.32 -1.67
N SER A 91 -9.65 0.37 -2.91
CA SER A 91 -8.27 0.06 -3.24
C SER A 91 -7.29 0.99 -2.55
N ALA A 92 -7.58 2.28 -2.50
CA ALA A 92 -6.76 3.26 -1.79
C ALA A 92 -6.74 3.02 -0.26
N PHE A 93 -7.86 2.65 0.35
CA PHE A 93 -7.88 2.25 1.77
C PHE A 93 -7.14 0.95 2.03
N TYR A 94 -7.14 0.02 1.08
CA TYR A 94 -6.31 -1.17 1.15
C TYR A 94 -4.81 -0.82 1.17
N LEU A 95 -4.35 0.11 0.33
CA LEU A 95 -2.96 0.61 0.36
C LEU A 95 -2.62 1.23 1.72
N ASN A 96 -3.53 2.03 2.29
CA ASN A 96 -3.34 2.60 3.62
C ASN A 96 -3.18 1.51 4.69
N GLU A 97 -4.00 0.46 4.64
CA GLU A 97 -3.91 -0.63 5.60
C GLU A 97 -2.60 -1.40 5.47
N LEU A 98 -2.11 -1.65 4.25
CA LEU A 98 -0.80 -2.25 4.01
C LEU A 98 0.33 -1.43 4.65
N LEU A 99 0.37 -0.13 4.38
CA LEU A 99 1.36 0.77 4.95
C LEU A 99 1.29 0.82 6.49
N LEU A 100 0.08 0.85 7.05
CA LEU A 100 -0.11 0.83 8.51
C LEU A 100 0.40 -0.45 9.16
N ARG A 101 0.31 -1.58 8.47
CA ARG A 101 0.67 -2.90 8.99
C ARG A 101 2.12 -3.25 8.80
N LEU A 102 2.70 -2.88 7.67
CA LEU A 102 4.02 -3.34 7.24
C LEU A 102 5.10 -2.28 7.39
N LEU A 103 4.77 -0.99 7.17
CA LEU A 103 5.80 0.05 7.16
C LEU A 103 6.30 0.36 8.59
N PRO A 104 7.60 0.29 8.86
CA PRO A 104 8.18 0.68 10.13
C PRO A 104 7.99 2.19 10.39
N ARG A 105 8.12 2.59 11.66
CA ARG A 105 8.01 4.01 12.04
C ARG A 105 9.34 4.72 11.86
N SER A 106 9.24 6.01 11.52
CA SER A 106 10.37 6.96 11.54
C SER A 106 11.55 6.58 10.65
N GLU A 107 11.27 5.81 9.59
CA GLU A 107 12.24 5.43 8.58
C GLU A 107 11.81 6.00 7.23
N GLY A 108 12.58 6.94 6.69
CA GLY A 108 12.28 7.61 5.42
C GLY A 108 12.26 6.63 4.25
N GLN A 109 11.21 6.69 3.45
CA GLN A 109 10.98 5.81 2.29
C GLN A 109 10.51 6.67 1.10
N ALA A 110 11.38 7.56 0.62
CA ALA A 110 11.00 8.56 -0.37
C ALA A 110 10.53 7.94 -1.69
N GLU A 111 11.18 6.87 -2.14
CA GLU A 111 10.77 6.18 -3.37
C GLU A 111 9.39 5.53 -3.20
N LEU A 112 9.16 4.79 -2.12
CA LEU A 112 7.86 4.20 -1.82
C LEU A 112 6.76 5.26 -1.66
N PHE A 113 7.09 6.43 -1.10
CA PHE A 113 6.16 7.56 -1.01
C PHE A 113 5.68 8.01 -2.40
N TRP A 114 6.59 8.12 -3.36
CA TRP A 114 6.23 8.47 -4.74
C TRP A 114 5.45 7.37 -5.44
N ARG A 115 5.80 6.10 -5.21
CA ARG A 115 5.03 4.96 -5.72
C ARG A 115 3.60 4.94 -5.18
N TYR A 116 3.43 5.23 -3.90
CA TYR A 116 2.11 5.39 -3.28
C TYR A 116 1.30 6.53 -3.93
N ALA A 117 1.91 7.70 -4.10
CA ALA A 117 1.27 8.85 -4.74
C ALA A 117 0.88 8.55 -6.20
N GLN A 118 1.76 7.89 -6.97
CA GLN A 118 1.49 7.45 -8.35
C GLN A 118 0.33 6.47 -8.40
N CYS A 119 0.31 5.45 -7.53
CA CYS A 119 -0.78 4.48 -7.47
C CYS A 119 -2.12 5.16 -7.16
N LEU A 120 -2.17 6.07 -6.19
CA LEU A 120 -3.39 6.86 -5.91
C LEU A 120 -3.83 7.69 -7.12
N GLY A 121 -2.89 8.32 -7.83
CA GLY A 121 -3.15 9.08 -9.05
C GLY A 121 -3.71 8.22 -10.18
N ALA A 122 -3.14 7.04 -10.39
CA ALA A 122 -3.59 6.05 -11.37
C ALA A 122 -5.02 5.55 -11.07
N LEU A 123 -5.30 5.23 -9.80
CA LEU A 123 -6.64 4.87 -9.34
C LEU A 123 -7.65 5.99 -9.56
N ALA A 124 -7.28 7.24 -9.29
CA ALA A 124 -8.13 8.42 -9.53
C ALA A 124 -8.38 8.67 -11.02
N ALA A 125 -7.41 8.35 -11.89
CA ALA A 125 -7.54 8.42 -13.34
C ALA A 125 -8.36 7.26 -13.94
N GLY A 126 -8.85 6.33 -13.12
CA GLY A 126 -9.64 5.19 -13.57
C GLY A 126 -8.83 4.06 -14.22
N GLN A 127 -7.52 4.01 -13.98
CA GLN A 127 -6.69 2.91 -14.46
C GLN A 127 -7.08 1.60 -13.76
N ALA A 128 -6.71 0.46 -14.37
CA ALA A 128 -7.06 -0.88 -13.89
C ALA A 128 -6.55 -1.14 -12.45
N PRO A 129 -7.41 -1.10 -11.43
CA PRO A 129 -6.97 -1.21 -10.03
C PRO A 129 -6.19 -2.50 -9.76
N GLY A 130 -6.55 -3.57 -10.45
CA GLY A 130 -5.91 -4.86 -10.28
C GLY A 130 -4.41 -4.83 -10.56
N TRP A 131 -3.98 -4.11 -11.59
CA TRP A 131 -2.56 -4.00 -11.95
C TRP A 131 -1.82 -2.99 -11.06
N GLU A 132 -2.38 -1.81 -10.85
CA GLU A 132 -1.76 -0.78 -10.02
C GLU A 132 -1.47 -1.27 -8.58
N LEU A 133 -2.37 -2.08 -8.03
CA LEU A 133 -2.15 -2.70 -6.73
C LEU A 133 -1.00 -3.71 -6.75
N ARG A 134 -0.86 -4.53 -7.79
CA ARG A 134 0.24 -5.51 -7.89
C ARG A 134 1.60 -4.84 -7.98
N ARG A 135 1.69 -3.75 -8.75
CA ARG A 135 2.89 -2.93 -8.84
C ARG A 135 3.26 -2.35 -7.48
N PHE A 136 2.30 -1.71 -6.81
CA PHE A 136 2.55 -1.13 -5.49
C PHE A 136 2.95 -2.18 -4.44
N GLU A 137 2.30 -3.34 -4.43
CA GLU A 137 2.63 -4.44 -3.50
C GLU A 137 4.06 -4.96 -3.72
N ARG A 138 4.47 -5.16 -4.97
CA ARG A 138 5.86 -5.50 -5.34
C ARG A 138 6.83 -4.45 -4.81
N ASP A 139 6.56 -3.17 -5.08
CA ASP A 139 7.43 -2.07 -4.70
C ASP A 139 7.48 -1.87 -3.17
N LEU A 140 6.37 -2.10 -2.48
CA LEU A 140 6.30 -2.11 -1.01
C LEU A 140 7.18 -3.22 -0.42
N LEU A 141 7.06 -4.45 -0.92
CA LEU A 141 7.89 -5.57 -0.46
C LEU A 141 9.37 -5.29 -0.71
N ALA A 142 9.72 -4.74 -1.87
CA ALA A 142 11.10 -4.35 -2.19
C ALA A 142 11.64 -3.29 -1.23
N ALA A 143 10.86 -2.25 -0.94
CA ALA A 143 11.23 -1.18 0.00
C ALA A 143 11.43 -1.70 1.44
N LEU A 144 10.76 -2.79 1.81
CA LEU A 144 10.89 -3.44 3.12
C LEU A 144 12.01 -4.49 3.18
N GLY A 145 12.73 -4.72 2.07
CA GLY A 145 13.78 -5.75 1.99
C GLY A 145 13.26 -7.17 1.72
N TYR A 146 12.00 -7.30 1.32
CA TYR A 146 11.33 -8.57 0.98
C TYR A 146 11.06 -8.68 -0.53
N ALA A 147 11.95 -8.10 -1.36
CA ALA A 147 11.81 -8.21 -2.81
C ALA A 147 11.77 -9.67 -3.23
N LEU A 148 10.75 -10.04 -4.01
CA LEU A 148 10.72 -11.35 -4.66
C LEU A 148 11.74 -11.34 -5.81
N ASP A 149 12.69 -12.25 -5.80
CA ASP A 149 13.54 -12.48 -6.98
C ASP A 149 12.72 -13.26 -8.01
N LEU A 150 12.28 -12.56 -9.03
CA LEU A 150 11.48 -13.09 -10.14
C LEU A 150 12.34 -13.25 -11.43
N SER A 151 13.65 -13.23 -11.33
CA SER A 151 14.56 -13.35 -12.48
C SER A 151 14.77 -14.79 -12.92
N CYS A 152 14.77 -15.74 -11.96
CA CYS A 152 15.13 -17.12 -12.21
C CYS A 152 14.39 -18.11 -11.28
N ASP A 153 14.44 -19.35 -11.62
CA ASP A 153 14.03 -20.47 -10.77
C ASP A 153 14.98 -20.61 -9.58
N ALA A 154 14.43 -20.70 -8.39
CA ALA A 154 15.19 -20.68 -7.14
C ALA A 154 16.07 -21.92 -6.92
N GLU A 155 15.75 -23.07 -7.56
CA GLU A 155 16.52 -24.29 -7.46
C GLU A 155 17.67 -24.33 -8.47
N THR A 156 17.38 -23.95 -9.71
CA THR A 156 18.29 -24.16 -10.83
C THR A 156 19.07 -22.90 -11.24
N GLY A 157 18.62 -21.72 -10.85
CA GLY A 157 19.14 -20.44 -11.31
C GLY A 157 18.88 -20.13 -12.79
N ILE A 158 18.05 -20.94 -13.45
CA ILE A 158 17.70 -20.74 -14.87
C ILE A 158 16.60 -19.69 -14.95
N ALA A 159 16.67 -18.80 -15.94
CA ALA A 159 15.65 -17.78 -16.20
C ALA A 159 14.24 -18.40 -16.32
N LEU A 160 13.24 -17.67 -15.85
CA LEU A 160 11.85 -18.13 -15.89
C LEU A 160 11.38 -18.31 -17.35
N GLU A 161 10.69 -19.42 -17.60
CA GLU A 161 10.07 -19.71 -18.91
C GLU A 161 8.58 -19.31 -18.85
N PRO A 162 8.07 -18.53 -19.82
CA PRO A 162 6.68 -18.04 -19.82
C PRO A 162 5.64 -19.17 -19.68
N GLU A 163 5.86 -20.28 -20.38
CA GLU A 163 4.93 -21.42 -20.46
C GLU A 163 5.04 -22.38 -19.26
N ALA A 164 6.06 -22.21 -18.42
CA ALA A 164 6.24 -23.06 -17.26
C ALA A 164 5.36 -22.61 -16.08
N ARG A 165 5.15 -23.54 -15.15
CA ARG A 165 4.41 -23.28 -13.90
C ARG A 165 5.37 -23.21 -12.73
N TYR A 166 5.13 -22.28 -11.82
CA TYR A 166 5.97 -22.07 -10.66
C TYR A 166 5.12 -22.02 -9.37
N ARG A 167 5.69 -22.54 -8.29
CA ARG A 167 5.25 -22.22 -6.94
C ARG A 167 6.21 -21.16 -6.41
N VAL A 168 5.69 -20.06 -5.88
CA VAL A 168 6.54 -19.01 -5.33
C VAL A 168 6.55 -19.13 -3.83
N ASP A 169 7.74 -19.28 -3.27
CA ASP A 169 8.00 -19.18 -1.85
C ASP A 169 8.34 -17.71 -1.52
N PRO A 170 7.76 -17.12 -0.47
CA PRO A 170 7.97 -15.71 -0.13
C PRO A 170 9.42 -15.32 0.19
N GLU A 171 10.27 -16.28 0.59
CA GLU A 171 11.66 -16.03 0.99
C GLU A 171 12.66 -16.41 -0.08
N SER A 172 12.39 -17.49 -0.82
CA SER A 172 13.34 -18.06 -1.79
C SER A 172 12.97 -17.80 -3.25
N GLY A 173 11.73 -17.37 -3.55
CA GLY A 173 11.31 -17.07 -4.92
C GLY A 173 10.62 -18.22 -5.64
N PRO A 174 10.63 -18.24 -7.00
CA PRO A 174 9.91 -19.20 -7.83
C PRO A 174 10.61 -20.56 -7.91
N TRP A 175 9.87 -21.65 -7.73
CA TRP A 175 10.28 -23.04 -7.88
C TRP A 175 9.49 -23.66 -9.02
N ARG A 176 10.18 -24.20 -10.03
CA ARG A 176 9.54 -24.84 -11.19
C ARG A 176 8.74 -26.06 -10.75
N MET A 177 7.53 -26.16 -11.27
CA MET A 177 6.62 -27.26 -10.98
C MET A 177 6.35 -28.10 -12.25
N PRO A 178 5.97 -29.39 -12.11
CA PRO A 178 5.50 -30.18 -13.24
C PRO A 178 4.31 -29.49 -13.93
N SER A 179 4.23 -29.61 -15.26
CA SER A 179 3.21 -28.93 -16.08
C SER A 179 1.75 -29.23 -15.68
N GLN A 180 1.51 -30.37 -15.03
CA GLN A 180 0.18 -30.78 -14.56
C GLN A 180 -0.18 -30.17 -13.19
N ALA A 181 0.76 -29.57 -12.48
CA ALA A 181 0.53 -28.98 -11.16
C ALA A 181 -0.11 -27.59 -11.30
N LEU A 182 -1.44 -27.53 -11.41
CA LEU A 182 -2.15 -26.24 -11.56
C LEU A 182 -2.51 -25.59 -10.22
N ALA A 183 -2.80 -26.40 -9.19
CA ALA A 183 -3.22 -25.88 -7.89
C ALA A 183 -2.08 -25.19 -7.14
N GLY A 184 -2.29 -23.93 -6.75
CA GLY A 184 -1.32 -23.14 -5.97
C GLY A 184 -0.07 -22.74 -6.77
N THR A 185 -0.13 -22.79 -8.10
CA THR A 185 0.96 -22.36 -8.98
C THR A 185 0.58 -21.14 -9.80
N ILE A 186 1.58 -20.50 -10.37
CA ILE A 186 1.46 -19.31 -11.24
C ILE A 186 2.25 -19.53 -12.53
N SER A 187 1.83 -18.96 -13.64
CA SER A 187 2.55 -18.99 -14.91
C SER A 187 3.84 -18.17 -14.86
N GLY A 188 4.85 -18.63 -15.55
CA GLY A 188 6.09 -17.85 -15.74
C GLY A 188 5.82 -16.53 -16.42
N ALA A 189 4.91 -16.50 -17.41
CA ALA A 189 4.49 -15.27 -18.06
C ALA A 189 4.00 -14.20 -17.07
N ALA A 190 3.19 -14.58 -16.07
CA ALA A 190 2.70 -13.66 -15.05
C ALA A 190 3.85 -13.10 -14.17
N LEU A 191 4.79 -13.94 -13.78
CA LEU A 191 5.96 -13.53 -12.98
C LEU A 191 6.88 -12.59 -13.77
N ILE A 192 7.17 -12.92 -15.03
CA ILE A 192 7.98 -12.11 -15.93
C ILE A 192 7.33 -10.74 -16.16
N ALA A 193 6.01 -10.71 -16.41
CA ALA A 193 5.27 -9.47 -16.57
C ALA A 193 5.36 -8.57 -15.32
N LEU A 194 5.22 -9.14 -14.12
CA LEU A 194 5.37 -8.39 -12.87
C LEU A 194 6.80 -7.86 -12.68
N ALA A 195 7.81 -8.65 -13.03
CA ALA A 195 9.22 -8.24 -12.94
C ALA A 195 9.55 -7.13 -13.93
N ALA A 196 9.06 -7.23 -15.19
CA ALA A 196 9.29 -6.27 -16.26
C ALA A 196 8.45 -4.99 -16.16
N ASP A 197 7.54 -4.90 -15.19
CA ASP A 197 6.54 -3.83 -15.07
C ASP A 197 5.57 -3.73 -16.28
N ASP A 198 5.34 -4.86 -16.95
CA ASP A 198 4.45 -4.99 -18.10
C ASP A 198 3.07 -5.48 -17.66
N MET A 199 2.02 -4.82 -18.14
CA MET A 199 0.64 -5.20 -17.79
C MET A 199 0.29 -6.56 -18.41
N PRO A 200 0.01 -7.59 -17.59
CA PRO A 200 -0.34 -8.91 -18.08
C PRO A 200 -1.81 -8.99 -18.53
N ASP A 201 -2.18 -10.12 -19.12
CA ASP A 201 -3.58 -10.42 -19.43
C ASP A 201 -4.43 -10.63 -18.15
N ALA A 202 -5.74 -10.77 -18.34
CA ALA A 202 -6.68 -10.90 -17.24
C ALA A 202 -6.51 -12.20 -16.42
N GLU A 203 -5.98 -13.26 -17.01
CA GLU A 203 -5.72 -14.53 -16.32
C GLU A 203 -4.49 -14.43 -15.46
N ALA A 204 -3.38 -13.98 -16.01
CA ALA A 204 -2.14 -13.72 -15.30
C ALA A 204 -2.33 -12.70 -14.16
N LEU A 205 -3.17 -11.67 -14.36
CA LEU A 205 -3.51 -10.71 -13.31
C LEU A 205 -4.26 -11.37 -12.14
N ARG A 206 -5.16 -12.34 -12.41
CA ARG A 206 -5.82 -13.12 -11.35
C ARG A 206 -4.84 -14.03 -10.61
N GLU A 207 -3.88 -14.62 -11.32
CA GLU A 207 -2.80 -15.41 -10.70
C GLU A 207 -1.94 -14.55 -9.79
N LEU A 208 -1.49 -13.38 -10.27
CA LEU A 208 -0.72 -12.42 -9.49
C LEU A 208 -1.47 -11.95 -8.23
N ARG A 209 -2.78 -11.72 -8.33
CA ARG A 209 -3.58 -11.36 -7.15
C ARG A 209 -3.56 -12.46 -6.07
N ARG A 210 -3.64 -13.74 -6.48
CA ARG A 210 -3.57 -14.85 -5.52
C ARG A 210 -2.18 -14.99 -4.92
N LEU A 211 -1.14 -14.88 -5.75
CA LEU A 211 0.24 -14.90 -5.30
C LEU A 211 0.52 -13.80 -4.27
N MET A 212 0.29 -12.54 -4.66
CA MET A 212 0.60 -11.40 -3.80
C MET A 212 -0.18 -11.41 -2.49
N ARG A 213 -1.44 -11.92 -2.50
CA ARG A 213 -2.19 -12.14 -1.25
C ARG A 213 -1.48 -13.14 -0.34
N GLY A 214 -0.95 -14.24 -0.89
CA GLY A 214 -0.19 -15.25 -0.12
C GLY A 214 1.09 -14.69 0.45
N VAL A 215 1.88 -13.99 -0.37
CA VAL A 215 3.15 -13.36 0.04
C VAL A 215 2.91 -12.30 1.12
N LEU A 216 1.94 -11.42 0.93
CA LEU A 216 1.60 -10.41 1.93
C LEU A 216 1.09 -11.04 3.23
N LEU A 217 0.28 -12.10 3.16
CA LEU A 217 -0.20 -12.82 4.34
C LEU A 217 0.95 -13.42 5.15
N HIS A 218 1.99 -13.95 4.48
CA HIS A 218 3.22 -14.43 5.12
C HIS A 218 3.89 -13.31 5.93
N HIS A 219 4.17 -12.15 5.30
CA HIS A 219 4.82 -11.02 5.95
C HIS A 219 3.94 -10.32 7.00
N LEU A 220 2.62 -10.49 6.94
CA LEU A 220 1.67 -10.04 7.98
C LEU A 220 1.60 -11.01 9.18
N GLY A 221 2.40 -12.08 9.19
CA GLY A 221 2.37 -13.10 10.25
C GLY A 221 1.05 -13.86 10.31
N GLY A 222 0.45 -14.13 9.15
CA GLY A 222 -0.83 -14.85 9.01
C GLY A 222 -2.08 -14.03 9.36
N ARG A 223 -1.95 -12.72 9.61
CA ARG A 223 -3.09 -11.86 9.97
C ARG A 223 -3.71 -11.25 8.73
N GLU A 224 -4.96 -11.57 8.47
CA GLU A 224 -5.70 -11.00 7.34
C GLU A 224 -5.93 -9.48 7.49
N LEU A 225 -5.99 -8.81 6.35
CA LEU A 225 -6.37 -7.41 6.27
C LEU A 225 -7.90 -7.26 6.31
N ARG A 226 -8.39 -6.23 7.00
CA ARG A 226 -9.82 -5.91 7.05
C ARG A 226 -10.37 -5.54 5.67
N SER A 227 -9.58 -4.86 4.87
CA SER A 227 -9.92 -4.50 3.48
C SER A 227 -10.19 -5.73 2.61
N TRP A 228 -9.51 -6.84 2.82
CA TRP A 228 -9.81 -8.09 2.11
C TRP A 228 -11.19 -8.65 2.43
N GLN A 229 -11.60 -8.58 3.71
CA GLN A 229 -12.92 -9.01 4.15
C GLN A 229 -14.00 -8.13 3.52
N VAL A 230 -13.86 -6.80 3.61
CA VAL A 230 -14.80 -5.84 3.02
C VAL A 230 -14.94 -6.03 1.51
N LEU A 231 -13.83 -6.21 0.79
CA LEU A 231 -13.86 -6.46 -0.66
C LEU A 231 -14.52 -7.81 -0.99
N GLY A 232 -14.32 -8.82 -0.15
CA GLY A 232 -14.98 -10.13 -0.26
C GLY A 232 -16.49 -10.04 -0.10
N ASP A 233 -16.95 -9.35 0.94
CA ASP A 233 -18.37 -9.16 1.25
C ASP A 233 -19.09 -8.38 0.15
N LEU A 234 -18.47 -7.31 -0.36
CA LEU A 234 -19.01 -6.53 -1.47
C LEU A 234 -19.08 -7.34 -2.78
N ALA A 235 -18.08 -8.17 -3.05
CA ALA A 235 -18.09 -9.05 -4.22
C ALA A 235 -19.16 -10.14 -4.10
N ALA A 236 -19.46 -10.61 -2.90
CA ALA A 236 -20.57 -11.55 -2.65
C ALA A 236 -21.93 -10.87 -2.83
N ALA A 237 -22.11 -9.66 -2.29
CA ALA A 237 -23.35 -8.89 -2.41
C ALA A 237 -23.69 -8.48 -3.85
N ARG A 238 -22.70 -8.29 -4.71
CA ARG A 238 -22.91 -7.97 -6.15
C ARG A 238 -23.32 -9.20 -6.99
N ARG A 239 -23.18 -10.42 -6.44
CA ARG A 239 -23.55 -11.67 -7.12
C ARG A 239 -24.91 -12.21 -6.72
N SER A 240 -25.47 -11.71 -5.63
CA SER A 240 -26.83 -12.00 -5.11
C SER A 240 -27.83 -10.97 -5.62
#